data_5670be7f621125a7dc9b2dd9588d1de4
#
_entry.id   5670be7f621125a7dc9b2dd9588d1de4
#
_cell.length_a   1.000
_cell.length_b   1.000
_cell.length_c   1.000
_cell.angle_alpha   90.00
_cell.angle_beta   90.00
_cell.angle_gamma   90.00
#
_symmetry.space_group_name_H-M   'P 1'
#
loop_
_entity.id
_entity.type
_entity.pdbx_description
1 polymer ?
#
loop_
_entity_poly.entity_id
_entity_poly.type
_entity_poly.pdbx_seq_one_letter_code
_entity_poly.pdbx_strand_id
1 'polypeptide(L)'
;QETKVKVQETTIQRLKDIRESQLSHKSIFGTYALDFDSLESFITAVVVPVTYNMGSFHDTLPERKSLENGYVVKKADLDSISTLINVPYEVLLSDIEEDNSPYKIRDTTYTSYFAEHFTVEARTSSKLPHFKMNELPFNPLTGERFIMKVGVVEVGGLWQPTLMVQDPTPFGRAKVKKDTLRFGSTSEAHTDGNWRN
;
A
#
# COMPACT_ATOMS: atom_id res chain seq x y z
N GLN A 1 12.47 -6.30 -28.20
CA GLN A 1 12.57 -6.96 -26.87
C GLN A 1 12.25 -5.99 -25.73
N GLU A 2 12.74 -4.74 -25.78
CA GLU A 2 12.44 -3.71 -24.76
C GLU A 2 10.95 -3.36 -24.63
N THR A 3 10.21 -3.35 -25.73
CA THR A 3 8.76 -3.08 -25.71
C THR A 3 7.99 -4.19 -24.95
N LYS A 4 8.37 -5.47 -25.10
CA LYS A 4 7.72 -6.59 -24.40
C LYS A 4 7.98 -6.60 -22.89
N VAL A 5 9.17 -6.19 -22.46
CA VAL A 5 9.53 -6.10 -21.03
C VAL A 5 8.77 -4.97 -20.35
N LYS A 6 8.76 -3.76 -20.95
CA LYS A 6 7.95 -2.62 -20.43
C LYS A 6 6.46 -2.93 -20.35
N VAL A 7 5.97 -3.71 -21.29
CA VAL A 7 4.59 -4.18 -21.41
C VAL A 7 4.21 -5.07 -20.24
N GLN A 8 5.05 -6.06 -19.88
CA GLN A 8 4.83 -6.90 -18.73
C GLN A 8 4.90 -6.12 -17.40
N GLU A 9 5.82 -5.18 -17.29
CA GLU A 9 5.97 -4.35 -16.08
C GLU A 9 4.71 -3.56 -15.76
N THR A 10 4.04 -2.99 -16.76
CA THR A 10 2.79 -2.24 -16.54
C THR A 10 1.64 -3.13 -16.08
N THR A 11 1.52 -4.34 -16.67
CA THR A 11 0.52 -5.32 -16.24
C THR A 11 0.83 -5.84 -14.82
N ILE A 12 2.10 -6.14 -14.54
CA ILE A 12 2.55 -6.54 -13.20
C ILE A 12 2.25 -5.45 -12.17
N GLN A 13 2.51 -4.17 -12.52
CA GLN A 13 2.20 -3.08 -11.61
C GLN A 13 0.70 -2.98 -11.34
N ARG A 14 -0.16 -3.14 -12.35
CA ARG A 14 -1.61 -3.18 -12.16
C ARG A 14 -2.04 -4.32 -11.23
N LEU A 15 -1.47 -5.51 -11.40
CA LEU A 15 -1.72 -6.63 -10.49
C LEU A 15 -1.21 -6.37 -9.06
N LYS A 16 -0.09 -5.66 -8.91
CA LYS A 16 0.40 -5.22 -7.60
C LYS A 16 -0.56 -4.23 -6.95
N ASP A 17 -1.07 -3.25 -7.70
CA ASP A 17 -2.06 -2.29 -7.21
C ASP A 17 -3.34 -2.98 -6.71
N ILE A 18 -3.84 -3.96 -7.47
CA ILE A 18 -4.98 -4.78 -7.07
C ILE A 18 -4.65 -5.59 -5.80
N ARG A 19 -3.49 -6.21 -5.73
CA ARG A 19 -3.05 -7.01 -4.58
C ARG A 19 -3.00 -6.17 -3.30
N GLU A 20 -2.36 -5.01 -3.34
CA GLU A 20 -2.23 -4.12 -2.18
C GLU A 20 -3.61 -3.62 -1.71
N SER A 21 -4.49 -3.27 -2.65
CA SER A 21 -5.86 -2.86 -2.32
C SER A 21 -6.66 -4.00 -1.68
N GLN A 22 -6.51 -5.21 -2.15
CA GLN A 22 -7.16 -6.40 -1.58
C GLN A 22 -6.60 -6.76 -0.20
N LEU A 23 -5.29 -6.62 0.01
CA LEU A 23 -4.67 -6.81 1.33
C LEU A 23 -5.16 -5.77 2.33
N SER A 24 -5.29 -4.51 1.91
CA SER A 24 -5.85 -3.44 2.73
C SER A 24 -7.33 -3.70 3.06
N HIS A 25 -8.13 -4.17 2.10
CA HIS A 25 -9.51 -4.59 2.34
C HIS A 25 -9.58 -5.72 3.38
N LYS A 26 -8.74 -6.75 3.22
CA LYS A 26 -8.67 -7.86 4.17
C LYS A 26 -8.24 -7.40 5.56
N SER A 27 -7.30 -6.48 5.66
CA SER A 27 -6.83 -5.94 6.94
C SER A 27 -7.93 -5.21 7.72
N ILE A 28 -8.83 -4.52 7.00
CA ILE A 28 -9.90 -3.71 7.61
C ILE A 28 -11.16 -4.56 7.86
N PHE A 29 -11.56 -5.40 6.90
CA PHE A 29 -12.82 -6.14 6.93
C PHE A 29 -12.67 -7.64 7.23
N GLY A 30 -11.45 -8.16 7.35
CA GLY A 30 -11.18 -9.58 7.59
C GLY A 30 -11.28 -10.47 6.36
N THR A 31 -11.79 -9.96 5.24
CA THR A 31 -12.03 -10.70 3.98
C THR A 31 -11.55 -9.90 2.78
N TYR A 32 -11.34 -10.58 1.66
CA TYR A 32 -11.10 -9.91 0.37
C TYR A 32 -12.40 -9.35 -0.22
N ALA A 33 -12.31 -8.28 -1.01
CA ALA A 33 -13.42 -7.81 -1.83
C ALA A 33 -13.79 -8.88 -2.86
N LEU A 34 -15.09 -9.16 -3.00
CA LEU A 34 -15.58 -10.30 -3.79
C LEU A 34 -15.41 -10.11 -5.31
N ASP A 35 -15.44 -8.86 -5.75
CA ASP A 35 -15.34 -8.45 -7.14
C ASP A 35 -14.66 -7.08 -7.28
N PHE A 36 -14.43 -6.65 -8.52
CA PHE A 36 -13.78 -5.38 -8.79
C PHE A 36 -14.64 -4.18 -8.41
N ASP A 37 -15.96 -4.27 -8.48
CA ASP A 37 -16.86 -3.17 -8.15
C ASP A 37 -16.85 -2.91 -6.62
N SER A 38 -16.81 -3.97 -5.83
CA SER A 38 -16.60 -3.90 -4.38
C SER A 38 -15.22 -3.35 -4.03
N LEU A 39 -14.18 -3.75 -4.77
CA LEU A 39 -12.82 -3.26 -4.56
C LEU A 39 -12.69 -1.78 -4.93
N GLU A 40 -13.27 -1.33 -6.02
CA GLU A 40 -13.31 0.07 -6.43
C GLU A 40 -14.06 0.93 -5.40
N SER A 41 -15.20 0.45 -4.92
CA SER A 41 -15.96 1.10 -3.85
C SER A 41 -15.15 1.23 -2.57
N PHE A 42 -14.39 0.20 -2.20
CA PHE A 42 -13.47 0.24 -1.07
C PHE A 42 -12.40 1.31 -1.28
N ILE A 43 -11.68 1.29 -2.40
CA ILE A 43 -10.59 2.22 -2.69
C ILE A 43 -11.07 3.67 -2.62
N THR A 44 -12.26 3.95 -3.14
CA THR A 44 -12.78 5.32 -3.25
C THR A 44 -13.41 5.84 -1.96
N ALA A 45 -13.98 4.96 -1.13
CA ALA A 45 -14.75 5.36 0.06
C ALA A 45 -14.00 5.19 1.38
N VAL A 46 -12.99 4.31 1.44
CA VAL A 46 -12.33 3.99 2.70
C VAL A 46 -11.33 5.06 3.12
N VAL A 47 -11.37 5.38 4.40
CA VAL A 47 -10.39 6.22 5.09
C VAL A 47 -9.47 5.30 5.90
N VAL A 48 -8.17 5.45 5.69
CA VAL A 48 -7.14 4.63 6.34
C VAL A 48 -6.29 5.46 7.30
N PRO A 49 -5.83 4.87 8.41
CA PRO A 49 -4.88 5.52 9.28
C PRO A 49 -3.49 5.55 8.61
N VAL A 50 -2.89 6.73 8.56
CA VAL A 50 -1.49 6.92 8.18
C VAL A 50 -0.71 7.30 9.43
N THR A 51 0.20 6.44 9.84
CA THR A 51 1.05 6.67 11.01
C THR A 51 2.32 7.38 10.59
N TYR A 52 2.57 8.52 11.20
CA TYR A 52 3.76 9.31 11.01
C TYR A 52 4.65 9.22 12.25
N ASN A 53 5.80 8.57 12.11
CA ASN A 53 6.79 8.42 13.18
C ASN A 53 8.11 9.02 12.74
N MET A 54 8.64 9.96 13.51
CA MET A 54 9.94 10.58 13.26
C MET A 54 10.69 10.75 14.58
N GLY A 55 11.99 10.51 14.54
CA GLY A 55 12.87 10.50 15.70
C GLY A 55 12.83 9.20 16.51
N SER A 56 13.98 8.77 16.99
CA SER A 56 14.18 7.53 17.72
C SER A 56 14.21 7.75 19.23
N PHE A 57 13.80 6.76 20.00
CA PHE A 57 14.00 6.76 21.46
C PHE A 57 15.37 6.15 21.78
N HIS A 58 16.08 6.78 22.73
CA HIS A 58 17.39 6.34 23.20
C HIS A 58 17.34 5.90 24.65
N ASP A 59 18.32 5.11 25.08
CA ASP A 59 18.41 4.62 26.46
C ASP A 59 18.45 5.75 27.51
N THR A 60 19.02 6.89 27.15
CA THR A 60 19.09 8.08 28.00
C THR A 60 17.78 8.85 28.06
N LEU A 61 16.95 8.75 27.00
CA LEU A 61 15.63 9.37 26.89
C LEU A 61 14.62 8.36 26.30
N PRO A 62 14.24 7.33 27.08
CA PRO A 62 13.30 6.31 26.62
C PRO A 62 11.89 6.90 26.45
N GLU A 63 11.05 6.16 25.75
CA GLU A 63 9.69 6.56 25.40
C GLU A 63 8.89 7.08 26.59
N ARG A 64 8.93 6.38 27.72
CA ARG A 64 8.23 6.79 28.93
C ARG A 64 8.64 8.18 29.41
N LYS A 65 9.96 8.47 29.46
CA LYS A 65 10.46 9.79 29.86
C LYS A 65 10.13 10.86 28.85
N SER A 66 10.16 10.51 27.57
CA SER A 66 9.80 11.43 26.48
C SER A 66 8.33 11.83 26.56
N LEU A 67 7.44 10.88 26.90
CA LEU A 67 6.02 11.15 27.14
C LEU A 67 5.82 12.03 28.40
N GLU A 68 6.46 11.68 29.51
CA GLU A 68 6.37 12.45 30.77
C GLU A 68 6.86 13.90 30.60
N ASN A 69 7.86 14.14 29.74
CA ASN A 69 8.42 15.46 29.45
C ASN A 69 7.68 16.23 28.33
N GLY A 70 6.66 15.65 27.73
CA GLY A 70 5.95 16.27 26.60
C GLY A 70 6.75 16.35 25.31
N TYR A 71 7.74 15.47 25.11
CA TYR A 71 8.55 15.43 23.89
C TYR A 71 7.94 14.56 22.80
N VAL A 72 6.90 13.79 23.09
CA VAL A 72 6.14 13.07 22.09
C VAL A 72 4.99 13.93 21.63
N VAL A 73 5.04 14.37 20.38
CA VAL A 73 4.16 15.40 19.84
C VAL A 73 3.52 14.94 18.53
N LYS A 74 2.44 15.62 18.13
CA LYS A 74 1.83 15.44 16.81
C LYS A 74 2.49 16.35 15.79
N LYS A 75 2.43 15.96 14.52
CA LYS A 75 2.97 16.78 13.43
C LYS A 75 2.31 18.17 13.38
N ALA A 76 1.01 18.25 13.67
CA ALA A 76 0.27 19.52 13.69
C ALA A 76 0.74 20.50 14.78
N ASP A 77 1.38 20.03 15.84
CA ASP A 77 1.81 20.87 16.97
C ASP A 77 3.21 21.48 16.75
N LEU A 78 3.94 21.03 15.71
CA LEU A 78 5.32 21.46 15.46
C LEU A 78 5.48 22.96 15.22
N ASP A 79 4.54 23.59 14.55
CA ASP A 79 4.56 25.05 14.32
C ASP A 79 4.52 25.83 15.64
N SER A 80 3.65 25.39 16.56
CA SER A 80 3.54 26.01 17.89
C SER A 80 4.80 25.76 18.72
N ILE A 81 5.37 24.54 18.63
CA ILE A 81 6.60 24.18 19.34
C ILE A 81 7.78 24.97 18.77
N SER A 82 7.92 25.08 17.45
CA SER A 82 8.99 25.83 16.80
C SER A 82 9.00 27.28 17.24
N THR A 83 7.82 27.88 17.35
CA THR A 83 7.63 29.22 17.86
C THR A 83 8.02 29.34 19.34
N LEU A 84 7.58 28.38 20.16
CA LEU A 84 7.84 28.38 21.61
C LEU A 84 9.32 28.27 21.95
N ILE A 85 10.05 27.38 21.23
CA ILE A 85 11.48 27.15 21.46
C ILE A 85 12.38 28.07 20.60
N ASN A 86 11.77 28.96 19.80
CA ASN A 86 12.45 29.87 18.89
C ASN A 86 13.43 29.18 17.92
N VAL A 87 13.01 28.05 17.35
CA VAL A 87 13.72 27.29 16.32
C VAL A 87 12.83 27.23 15.07
N PRO A 88 13.33 27.60 13.87
CA PRO A 88 12.53 27.51 12.64
C PRO A 88 11.98 26.11 12.41
N TYR A 89 10.75 26.01 11.88
CA TYR A 89 10.04 24.75 11.64
C TYR A 89 10.88 23.72 10.88
N GLU A 90 11.51 24.13 9.78
CA GLU A 90 12.33 23.23 8.94
C GLU A 90 13.58 22.72 9.69
N VAL A 91 14.16 23.55 10.54
CA VAL A 91 15.32 23.15 11.36
C VAL A 91 14.87 22.17 12.44
N LEU A 92 13.77 22.44 13.13
CA LEU A 92 13.22 21.51 14.12
C LEU A 92 12.86 20.17 13.49
N LEU A 93 12.27 20.15 12.29
CA LEU A 93 11.91 18.92 11.59
C LEU A 93 13.16 18.11 11.23
N SER A 94 14.21 18.77 10.69
CA SER A 94 15.50 18.12 10.38
C SER A 94 16.18 17.57 11.65
N ASP A 95 16.18 18.35 12.74
CA ASP A 95 16.74 17.92 14.01
C ASP A 95 16.04 16.70 14.60
N ILE A 96 14.70 16.59 14.40
CA ILE A 96 13.94 15.41 14.82
C ILE A 96 14.28 14.21 13.94
N GLU A 97 14.40 14.40 12.63
CA GLU A 97 14.74 13.34 11.67
C GLU A 97 16.15 12.79 11.93
N GLU A 98 17.10 13.65 12.25
CA GLU A 98 18.50 13.31 12.55
C GLU A 98 18.75 12.90 14.01
N ASP A 99 17.69 12.77 14.83
CA ASP A 99 17.75 12.46 16.27
C ASP A 99 18.55 13.49 17.12
N ASN A 100 18.71 14.72 16.63
CA ASN A 100 19.37 15.83 17.32
C ASN A 100 18.44 16.57 18.28
N SER A 101 17.12 16.33 18.19
CA SER A 101 16.09 16.95 19.02
C SER A 101 15.56 15.98 20.08
N PRO A 102 15.19 16.46 21.29
CA PRO A 102 14.48 15.62 22.26
C PRO A 102 13.05 15.29 21.78
N TYR A 103 12.47 16.10 20.90
CA TYR A 103 11.13 15.88 20.37
C TYR A 103 11.07 14.68 19.45
N LYS A 104 9.95 13.95 19.51
CA LYS A 104 9.65 12.79 18.67
C LYS A 104 8.23 12.94 18.15
N ILE A 105 8.04 12.76 16.85
CA ILE A 105 6.70 12.82 16.28
C ILE A 105 6.11 11.41 16.32
N ARG A 106 4.93 11.30 16.92
CA ARG A 106 4.09 10.11 16.90
C ARG A 106 2.67 10.58 16.62
N ASP A 107 2.27 10.43 15.38
CA ASP A 107 0.98 10.94 14.91
C ASP A 107 0.28 9.89 14.05
N THR A 108 -1.03 9.86 14.15
CA THR A 108 -1.87 9.06 13.26
C THR A 108 -2.91 9.97 12.67
N THR A 109 -2.78 10.25 11.42
CA THR A 109 -3.76 10.98 10.63
C THR A 109 -4.63 10.00 9.84
N TYR A 110 -5.79 10.47 9.42
CA TYR A 110 -6.69 9.66 8.60
C TYR A 110 -6.81 10.30 7.23
N THR A 111 -6.57 9.51 6.20
CA THR A 111 -6.67 9.96 4.81
C THR A 111 -7.46 8.98 3.98
N SER A 112 -8.01 9.44 2.86
CA SER A 112 -8.63 8.56 1.89
C SER A 112 -7.59 7.60 1.31
N TYR A 113 -7.92 6.30 1.26
CA TYR A 113 -7.06 5.31 0.63
C TYR A 113 -6.76 5.67 -0.83
N PHE A 114 -7.76 6.20 -1.53
CA PHE A 114 -7.58 6.72 -2.89
C PHE A 114 -6.56 7.87 -2.94
N ALA A 115 -6.67 8.83 -2.01
CA ALA A 115 -5.77 9.98 -1.97
C ALA A 115 -4.32 9.57 -1.72
N GLU A 116 -4.10 8.56 -0.89
CA GLU A 116 -2.76 8.08 -0.54
C GLU A 116 -2.09 7.29 -1.67
N HIS A 117 -2.86 6.54 -2.46
CA HIS A 117 -2.27 5.56 -3.39
C HIS A 117 -2.57 5.81 -4.88
N PHE A 118 -3.66 6.52 -5.21
CA PHE A 118 -4.19 6.55 -6.58
C PHE A 118 -4.34 7.94 -7.20
N THR A 119 -4.09 9.01 -6.46
CA THR A 119 -4.03 10.35 -7.06
C THR A 119 -2.81 10.50 -7.97
N VAL A 120 -2.88 11.47 -8.86
CA VAL A 120 -1.77 11.80 -9.78
C VAL A 120 -0.51 12.12 -8.98
N GLU A 121 -0.64 12.88 -7.90
CA GLU A 121 0.45 13.30 -7.03
C GLU A 121 1.08 12.11 -6.31
N ALA A 122 0.29 11.24 -5.70
CA ALA A 122 0.76 10.06 -4.99
C ALA A 122 1.51 9.09 -5.93
N ARG A 123 0.97 8.87 -7.11
CA ARG A 123 1.59 7.98 -8.10
C ARG A 123 2.85 8.58 -8.70
N THR A 124 2.89 9.89 -8.93
CA THR A 124 4.10 10.59 -9.41
C THR A 124 5.22 10.50 -8.37
N SER A 125 4.91 10.77 -7.10
CA SER A 125 5.88 10.66 -6.00
C SER A 125 6.47 9.26 -5.88
N SER A 126 5.65 8.23 -6.09
CA SER A 126 6.05 6.82 -6.06
C SER A 126 6.64 6.31 -7.39
N LYS A 127 6.75 7.17 -8.42
CA LYS A 127 7.20 6.82 -9.78
C LYS A 127 6.37 5.69 -10.42
N LEU A 128 5.07 5.66 -10.14
CA LEU A 128 4.14 4.66 -10.64
C LEU A 128 3.30 5.20 -11.81
N PRO A 129 2.87 4.35 -12.75
CA PRO A 129 2.03 4.78 -13.87
C PRO A 129 0.65 5.23 -13.40
N HIS A 130 0.14 6.30 -14.01
CA HIS A 130 -1.23 6.78 -13.76
C HIS A 130 -2.25 5.95 -14.53
N PHE A 131 -3.44 5.83 -13.95
CA PHE A 131 -4.60 5.26 -14.61
C PHE A 131 -5.89 5.76 -13.95
N LYS A 132 -7.00 5.65 -14.68
CA LYS A 132 -8.33 5.95 -14.14
C LYS A 132 -8.82 4.76 -13.34
N MET A 133 -9.58 4.99 -12.26
CA MET A 133 -10.03 3.91 -11.37
C MET A 133 -10.85 2.84 -12.10
N ASN A 134 -11.68 3.23 -13.05
CA ASN A 134 -12.45 2.30 -13.89
C ASN A 134 -11.57 1.41 -14.79
N GLU A 135 -10.28 1.70 -14.93
CA GLU A 135 -9.31 0.89 -15.67
C GLU A 135 -8.66 -0.19 -14.77
N LEU A 136 -8.86 -0.13 -13.45
CA LEU A 136 -8.26 -1.07 -12.49
C LEU A 136 -8.52 -2.55 -12.84
N PRO A 137 -9.73 -2.95 -13.27
CA PRO A 137 -10.03 -4.34 -13.60
C PRO A 137 -9.40 -4.84 -14.89
N PHE A 138 -8.76 -3.97 -15.69
CA PHE A 138 -8.34 -4.30 -17.04
C PHE A 138 -6.83 -4.33 -17.21
N ASN A 139 -6.36 -5.28 -18.02
CA ASN A 139 -4.99 -5.31 -18.48
C ASN A 139 -4.71 -4.04 -19.30
N PRO A 140 -3.72 -3.20 -18.93
CA PRO A 140 -3.46 -1.93 -19.60
C PRO A 140 -3.01 -2.05 -21.07
N LEU A 141 -2.71 -3.25 -21.53
CA LEU A 141 -2.18 -3.50 -22.88
C LEU A 141 -3.17 -4.17 -23.81
N THR A 142 -3.91 -5.14 -23.27
CA THR A 142 -4.87 -5.90 -24.08
C THR A 142 -6.29 -5.39 -23.92
N GLY A 143 -6.55 -4.62 -22.83
CA GLY A 143 -7.89 -4.18 -22.47
C GLY A 143 -8.78 -5.32 -21.95
N GLU A 144 -8.23 -6.54 -21.79
CA GLU A 144 -9.00 -7.65 -21.26
C GLU A 144 -9.15 -7.56 -19.72
N ARG A 145 -10.32 -7.97 -19.22
CA ARG A 145 -10.61 -7.93 -17.80
C ARG A 145 -9.87 -9.05 -17.07
N PHE A 146 -9.20 -8.71 -15.98
CA PHE A 146 -8.63 -9.71 -15.08
C PHE A 146 -9.70 -10.62 -14.48
N ILE A 147 -9.34 -11.88 -14.28
CA ILE A 147 -10.18 -12.88 -13.62
C ILE A 147 -9.86 -12.83 -12.13
N MET A 148 -10.85 -12.49 -11.30
CA MET A 148 -10.75 -12.51 -9.84
C MET A 148 -11.57 -13.67 -9.30
N LYS A 149 -10.97 -14.43 -8.35
CA LYS A 149 -11.65 -15.49 -7.61
C LYS A 149 -11.33 -15.34 -6.13
N VAL A 150 -12.36 -15.31 -5.32
CA VAL A 150 -12.28 -15.25 -3.87
C VAL A 150 -12.91 -16.52 -3.30
N GLY A 151 -12.32 -17.05 -2.23
CA GLY A 151 -12.80 -18.26 -1.58
C GLY A 151 -12.29 -18.33 -0.15
N VAL A 152 -12.40 -19.52 0.42
CA VAL A 152 -11.88 -19.85 1.74
C VAL A 152 -11.22 -21.22 1.70
N VAL A 153 -10.20 -21.43 2.53
CA VAL A 153 -9.52 -22.71 2.71
C VAL A 153 -9.32 -22.96 4.21
N GLU A 154 -9.41 -24.21 4.61
CA GLU A 154 -9.12 -24.61 5.98
C GLU A 154 -7.61 -24.88 6.13
N VAL A 155 -6.97 -24.19 7.05
CA VAL A 155 -5.55 -24.35 7.38
C VAL A 155 -5.42 -24.53 8.90
N GLY A 156 -5.00 -25.71 9.33
CA GLY A 156 -4.82 -25.98 10.77
C GLY A 156 -6.09 -25.83 11.63
N GLY A 157 -7.26 -26.14 11.06
CA GLY A 157 -8.55 -26.01 11.73
C GLY A 157 -9.14 -24.61 11.72
N LEU A 158 -8.50 -23.65 11.03
CA LEU A 158 -8.96 -22.28 10.89
C LEU A 158 -9.32 -21.97 9.42
N TRP A 159 -10.45 -21.32 9.21
CA TRP A 159 -10.86 -20.85 7.88
C TRP A 159 -10.11 -19.58 7.51
N GLN A 160 -9.39 -19.64 6.40
CA GLN A 160 -8.60 -18.54 5.85
C GLN A 160 -9.19 -18.06 4.51
N PRO A 161 -9.42 -16.75 4.32
CA PRO A 161 -9.84 -16.24 3.03
C PRO A 161 -8.72 -16.38 2.00
N THR A 162 -9.09 -16.79 0.79
CA THR A 162 -8.19 -16.94 -0.36
C THR A 162 -8.58 -15.99 -1.47
N LEU A 163 -7.59 -15.59 -2.25
CA LEU A 163 -7.75 -14.69 -3.39
C LEU A 163 -6.82 -15.14 -4.52
N MET A 164 -7.33 -15.18 -5.74
CA MET A 164 -6.54 -15.30 -6.96
C MET A 164 -6.99 -14.23 -7.96
N VAL A 165 -6.04 -13.50 -8.52
CA VAL A 165 -6.28 -12.60 -9.65
C VAL A 165 -5.34 -12.99 -10.78
N GLN A 166 -5.88 -13.15 -11.97
CA GLN A 166 -5.18 -13.68 -13.13
C GLN A 166 -5.46 -12.84 -14.37
N ASP A 167 -4.41 -12.57 -15.14
CA ASP A 167 -4.54 -12.04 -16.50
C ASP A 167 -5.02 -13.17 -17.43
N PRO A 168 -6.11 -13.03 -18.17
CA PRO A 168 -6.55 -14.05 -19.12
C PRO A 168 -5.57 -14.22 -20.29
N THR A 169 -4.74 -13.22 -20.56
CA THR A 169 -3.81 -13.22 -21.70
C THR A 169 -2.53 -14.00 -21.36
N PRO A 170 -2.20 -15.06 -22.12
CA PRO A 170 -0.97 -15.81 -21.93
C PRO A 170 0.27 -14.93 -22.22
N PHE A 171 1.28 -15.05 -21.38
CA PHE A 171 2.60 -14.46 -21.62
C PHE A 171 3.67 -15.55 -21.81
N GLY A 172 4.79 -15.19 -22.44
CA GLY A 172 5.94 -16.08 -22.57
C GLY A 172 5.95 -16.95 -23.84
N ARG A 173 6.59 -18.10 -23.74
CA ARG A 173 6.72 -19.04 -24.86
C ARG A 173 5.42 -19.83 -25.05
N ALA A 174 4.46 -19.22 -25.71
CA ALA A 174 3.11 -19.77 -25.93
C ALA A 174 3.05 -21.17 -26.55
N LYS A 175 4.18 -21.73 -27.02
CA LYS A 175 4.25 -23.06 -27.61
C LYS A 175 4.39 -24.19 -26.60
N VAL A 176 4.80 -23.91 -25.35
CA VAL A 176 5.15 -24.95 -24.37
C VAL A 176 4.25 -24.90 -23.11
N LYS A 177 3.88 -23.71 -22.64
CA LYS A 177 3.00 -23.52 -21.49
C LYS A 177 2.20 -22.23 -21.66
N LYS A 178 0.90 -22.31 -21.47
CA LYS A 178 0.01 -21.12 -21.38
C LYS A 178 0.14 -20.48 -20.00
N ASP A 179 1.32 -19.96 -19.68
CA ASP A 179 1.51 -19.23 -18.43
C ASP A 179 0.85 -17.87 -18.54
N THR A 180 0.10 -17.50 -17.53
CA THR A 180 -0.56 -16.18 -17.39
C THR A 180 -0.04 -15.50 -16.14
N LEU A 181 0.07 -14.17 -16.19
CA LEU A 181 0.40 -13.40 -14.99
C LEU A 181 -0.72 -13.54 -13.97
N ARG A 182 -0.37 -13.86 -12.74
CA ARG A 182 -1.33 -14.01 -11.64
C ARG A 182 -0.67 -13.80 -10.29
N PHE A 183 -1.48 -13.50 -9.29
CA PHE A 183 -1.09 -13.60 -7.89
C PHE A 183 -2.15 -14.36 -7.10
N GLY A 184 -1.71 -14.94 -5.98
CA GLY A 184 -2.56 -15.67 -5.06
C GLY A 184 -2.98 -17.05 -5.56
N SER A 185 -3.81 -17.70 -4.78
CA SER A 185 -4.30 -19.06 -4.99
C SER A 185 -5.73 -19.19 -4.47
N THR A 186 -6.50 -20.09 -5.05
CA THR A 186 -7.83 -20.49 -4.53
C THR A 186 -7.77 -21.66 -3.54
N SER A 187 -6.62 -22.36 -3.49
CA SER A 187 -6.39 -23.53 -2.64
C SER A 187 -5.44 -23.29 -1.49
N GLU A 188 -4.76 -22.16 -1.46
CA GLU A 188 -3.77 -21.80 -0.45
C GLU A 188 -3.92 -20.33 -0.03
N ALA A 189 -3.72 -20.05 1.25
CA ALA A 189 -3.88 -18.71 1.81
C ALA A 189 -2.62 -17.85 1.64
N HIS A 190 -2.21 -17.59 0.38
CA HIS A 190 -1.12 -16.68 0.04
C HIS A 190 -1.52 -15.74 -1.09
N THR A 191 -0.76 -14.65 -1.27
CA THR A 191 -0.96 -13.64 -2.32
C THR A 191 0.30 -13.41 -3.16
N ASP A 192 1.18 -14.40 -3.24
CA ASP A 192 2.40 -14.29 -4.03
C ASP A 192 2.09 -14.23 -5.53
N GLY A 193 2.86 -13.40 -6.24
CA GLY A 193 2.78 -13.30 -7.69
C GLY A 193 3.73 -14.27 -8.38
N ASN A 194 3.37 -14.74 -9.57
CA ASN A 194 4.23 -15.60 -10.39
C ASN A 194 5.21 -14.82 -11.29
N TRP A 195 5.37 -13.52 -11.03
CA TRP A 195 6.42 -12.70 -11.64
C TRP A 195 7.66 -12.67 -10.75
N ARG A 196 8.82 -12.67 -11.37
CA ARG A 196 10.09 -12.45 -10.65
C ARG A 196 10.23 -10.98 -10.31
N ASN A 197 10.63 -10.70 -9.07
CA ASN A 197 11.04 -9.37 -8.64
C ASN A 197 12.35 -8.97 -9.30
#